data_33417baeef8e03ad3840a3cedcd05a08
#
_entry.id   33417baeef8e03ad3840a3cedcd05a08
#
_cell.length_a   1.000
_cell.length_b   1.000
_cell.length_c   1.000
_cell.angle_alpha   90.00
_cell.angle_beta   90.00
_cell.angle_gamma   90.00
#
_symmetry.space_group_name_H-M   'P 1'
#
loop_
_entity.id
_entity.type
_entity.pdbx_description
1 polymer ?
#
loop_
_entity_poly.entity_id
_entity_poly.type
_entity_poly.pdbx_seq_one_letter_code
_entity_poly.pdbx_strand_id
1 'polypeptide(L)'
;VGGSSGFSPVIFFQNQSTKFTKKQLFNKKESMRYEVESMTLFDADNDGDLDLYLVSGGNQFDLNSEFYQDRLLLNNGKGSFTLDKTKLPALTSNGCVVRPMDFDNDGYTDLFIGGHNKPKSYPLSDASFLLKNNQGSFEDVTKASFAALSEFGIVTDAQWTDMNNDGFQDIIVVGEYSPIAIFLNKDGKFIPAPSSVLDEAFGLWKAIEPIDYDQDGDMDLLVGNLGENNMYNISLDTPMIISTRDVDSNGSVDPLIFTSQKNSDGTWDMYPTQFWDNLNQQSPYFRQEFNTYKAFSNANLNYYREKGLLKDDQTYKANYDASQWVENLGNGSYKMNSLPPALQLGPINDFLTIGEADSKNVLVIGNDFGGPPFEGNFDAFQGTTL
;
A
#
# COMPACT_ATOMS: atom_id res chain seq x y z
N VAL A 1 14.94 10.95 1.80
CA VAL A 1 14.48 10.12 2.91
C VAL A 1 13.41 10.86 3.66
N GLY A 2 12.20 10.31 3.67
CA GLY A 2 11.09 10.76 4.50
C GLY A 2 11.32 10.44 5.96
N GLY A 3 10.54 10.98 6.85
CA GLY A 3 10.67 10.71 8.28
C GLY A 3 9.35 10.93 9.01
N SER A 4 9.22 10.20 10.12
CA SER A 4 8.12 10.37 11.06
C SER A 4 8.13 11.76 11.71
N SER A 5 7.03 12.10 12.37
CA SER A 5 6.90 13.39 13.06
C SER A 5 8.10 13.69 13.95
N GLY A 6 8.66 14.88 13.80
CA GLY A 6 9.88 15.29 14.48
C GLY A 6 11.15 15.26 13.63
N PHE A 7 11.09 14.65 12.43
CA PHE A 7 12.22 14.63 11.49
C PHE A 7 11.84 15.34 10.18
N SER A 8 12.74 16.18 9.70
CA SER A 8 12.57 16.81 8.37
C SER A 8 12.86 15.81 7.26
N PRO A 9 12.16 15.87 6.14
CA PRO A 9 12.62 15.20 4.94
C PRO A 9 13.99 15.76 4.54
N VAL A 10 14.87 14.90 4.10
CA VAL A 10 16.24 15.25 3.77
C VAL A 10 16.55 14.81 2.36
N ILE A 11 17.06 15.72 1.55
CA ILE A 11 17.58 15.39 0.22
C ILE A 11 19.09 15.28 0.27
N PHE A 12 19.62 14.24 -0.36
CA PHE A 12 21.03 14.05 -0.56
C PHE A 12 21.38 14.39 -2.00
N PHE A 13 22.31 15.32 -2.18
CA PHE A 13 22.82 15.67 -3.51
C PHE A 13 24.18 15.04 -3.71
N GLN A 14 24.36 14.37 -4.85
CA GLN A 14 25.67 13.91 -5.26
C GLN A 14 26.43 15.09 -5.85
N ASN A 15 27.65 15.37 -5.35
CA ASN A 15 28.54 16.34 -5.95
C ASN A 15 29.42 15.69 -7.04
N GLN A 16 30.20 16.49 -7.76
CA GLN A 16 31.09 16.02 -8.84
C GLN A 16 32.20 15.02 -8.40
N SER A 17 32.45 14.91 -7.10
CA SER A 17 33.44 14.02 -6.50
C SER A 17 32.82 12.78 -5.83
N THR A 18 31.62 12.40 -6.19
CA THR A 18 30.87 11.27 -5.62
C THR A 18 30.54 11.39 -4.13
N LYS A 19 30.64 12.57 -3.55
CA LYS A 19 30.21 12.83 -2.18
C LYS A 19 28.77 13.30 -2.15
N PHE A 20 28.03 12.82 -1.13
CA PHE A 20 26.67 13.28 -0.86
C PHE A 20 26.66 14.39 0.17
N THR A 21 25.98 15.48 -0.16
CA THR A 21 25.77 16.58 0.77
C THR A 21 24.33 16.56 1.28
N LYS A 22 24.18 16.46 2.60
CA LYS A 22 22.88 16.51 3.24
C LYS A 22 22.30 17.93 3.19
N LYS A 23 21.08 18.08 2.70
CA LYS A 23 20.34 19.33 2.69
C LYS A 23 18.99 19.17 3.40
N GLN A 24 18.70 20.08 4.30
CA GLN A 24 17.43 20.14 5.00
C GLN A 24 16.49 21.10 4.26
N LEU A 25 15.29 20.63 3.89
CA LEU A 25 14.33 21.40 3.09
C LEU A 25 13.46 22.31 3.94
N PHE A 26 13.13 21.90 5.15
CA PHE A 26 12.24 22.62 6.04
C PHE A 26 12.91 22.94 7.36
N ASN A 27 12.50 24.03 8.00
CA ASN A 27 12.93 24.30 9.36
C ASN A 27 12.32 23.27 10.34
N LYS A 28 12.90 23.17 11.55
CA LYS A 28 12.50 22.18 12.54
C LYS A 28 11.02 22.26 12.93
N LYS A 29 10.45 23.45 12.99
CA LYS A 29 9.04 23.67 13.38
C LYS A 29 8.07 23.17 12.32
N GLU A 30 8.38 23.36 11.04
CA GLU A 30 7.60 22.86 9.91
C GLU A 30 7.70 21.34 9.80
N SER A 31 8.91 20.79 9.94
CA SER A 31 9.15 19.35 9.82
C SER A 31 8.50 18.52 10.92
N MET A 32 8.31 19.08 12.11
CA MET A 32 7.72 18.36 13.24
C MET A 32 6.22 18.04 13.08
N ARG A 33 5.56 18.60 12.08
CA ARG A 33 4.12 18.46 11.87
C ARG A 33 3.73 17.60 10.69
N TYR A 34 4.68 17.28 9.82
CA TYR A 34 4.42 16.49 8.61
C TYR A 34 5.16 15.17 8.69
N GLU A 35 4.48 14.11 8.35
CA GLU A 35 5.05 12.81 8.07
C GLU A 35 5.11 12.64 6.56
N VAL A 36 6.22 12.11 6.03
CA VAL A 36 6.40 11.90 4.60
C VAL A 36 6.51 10.39 4.36
N GLU A 37 5.49 9.84 3.75
CA GLU A 37 5.39 8.40 3.45
C GLU A 37 6.05 8.05 2.13
N SER A 38 5.91 8.92 1.12
CA SER A 38 6.48 8.72 -0.20
C SER A 38 6.96 10.03 -0.80
N MET A 39 7.87 9.94 -1.79
CA MET A 39 8.34 11.10 -2.53
C MET A 39 8.79 10.72 -3.94
N THR A 40 8.66 11.65 -4.87
CA THR A 40 9.17 11.49 -6.22
C THR A 40 9.81 12.77 -6.73
N LEU A 41 10.75 12.60 -7.67
CA LEU A 41 11.37 13.70 -8.42
C LEU A 41 10.89 13.62 -9.87
N PHE A 42 10.34 14.69 -10.39
CA PHE A 42 9.89 14.82 -11.78
C PHE A 42 9.88 16.29 -12.18
N ASP A 43 9.83 16.58 -13.47
CA ASP A 43 9.71 17.93 -14.00
C ASP A 43 8.23 18.33 -13.99
N ALA A 44 7.81 19.12 -13.01
CA ALA A 44 6.41 19.44 -12.79
C ALA A 44 5.89 20.59 -13.68
N ASP A 45 6.76 21.51 -14.12
CA ASP A 45 6.37 22.68 -14.91
C ASP A 45 7.05 22.75 -16.29
N ASN A 46 7.74 21.68 -16.71
CA ASN A 46 8.44 21.52 -17.97
C ASN A 46 9.55 22.60 -18.19
N ASP A 47 10.23 23.00 -17.13
CA ASP A 47 11.37 23.91 -17.21
C ASP A 47 12.73 23.20 -17.40
N GLY A 48 12.73 21.85 -17.36
CA GLY A 48 13.88 20.99 -17.58
C GLY A 48 14.68 20.64 -16.34
N ASP A 49 14.21 21.04 -15.16
CA ASP A 49 14.79 20.60 -13.89
C ASP A 49 13.80 19.73 -13.08
N LEU A 50 14.32 18.90 -12.15
CA LEU A 50 13.48 18.01 -11.38
C LEU A 50 12.98 18.68 -10.12
N ASP A 51 11.67 18.74 -9.97
CA ASP A 51 10.94 19.16 -8.80
C ASP A 51 10.72 18.01 -7.82
N LEU A 52 10.30 18.32 -6.61
CA LEU A 52 10.07 17.35 -5.56
C LEU A 52 8.62 17.36 -5.09
N TYR A 53 7.94 16.22 -5.25
CA TYR A 53 6.65 15.95 -4.65
C TYR A 53 6.81 15.12 -3.37
N LEU A 54 6.10 15.51 -2.32
CA LEU A 54 6.08 14.83 -1.02
C LEU A 54 4.66 14.42 -0.67
N VAL A 55 4.44 13.12 -0.54
CA VAL A 55 3.19 12.56 -0.02
C VAL A 55 3.18 12.65 1.48
N SER A 56 2.15 13.27 2.01
CA SER A 56 1.92 13.39 3.45
C SER A 56 1.04 12.26 3.95
N GLY A 57 1.40 11.64 5.06
CA GLY A 57 0.66 10.50 5.59
C GLY A 57 0.84 10.32 7.10
N GLY A 58 0.71 9.07 7.54
CA GLY A 58 0.83 8.68 8.94
C GLY A 58 -0.50 8.62 9.68
N ASN A 59 -0.45 8.41 11.00
CA ASN A 59 -1.65 8.12 11.80
C ASN A 59 -1.78 9.03 13.04
N GLN A 60 -1.10 10.18 13.03
CA GLN A 60 -0.98 11.02 14.22
C GLN A 60 -2.07 12.06 14.35
N PHE A 61 -2.60 12.54 13.23
CA PHE A 61 -3.60 13.62 13.19
C PHE A 61 -5.00 13.07 12.95
N ASP A 62 -6.00 13.90 13.20
CA ASP A 62 -7.38 13.58 12.92
C ASP A 62 -7.67 13.62 11.42
N LEU A 63 -8.71 12.93 11.00
CA LEU A 63 -9.18 12.90 9.62
C LEU A 63 -9.35 14.33 9.08
N ASN A 64 -8.96 14.55 7.82
CA ASN A 64 -8.98 15.85 7.13
C ASN A 64 -8.06 16.92 7.74
N SER A 65 -7.05 16.55 8.52
CA SER A 65 -6.07 17.50 9.03
C SER A 65 -5.27 18.13 7.88
N GLU A 66 -4.96 19.42 7.98
CA GLU A 66 -4.09 20.13 7.03
C GLU A 66 -2.69 19.51 6.91
N PHE A 67 -2.28 18.70 7.88
CA PHE A 67 -0.98 18.02 7.88
C PHE A 67 -0.92 16.80 6.96
N TYR A 68 -2.05 16.36 6.41
CA TYR A 68 -2.11 15.36 5.34
C TYR A 68 -2.08 16.01 3.94
N GLN A 69 -2.05 17.35 3.83
CA GLN A 69 -1.88 18.00 2.54
C GLN A 69 -0.51 17.69 1.95
N ASP A 70 -0.48 17.14 0.75
CA ASP A 70 0.74 16.91 -0.03
C ASP A 70 1.43 18.23 -0.41
N ARG A 71 2.72 18.13 -0.75
CA ARG A 71 3.57 19.32 -0.97
C ARG A 71 4.38 19.18 -2.24
N LEU A 72 4.30 20.19 -3.10
CA LEU A 72 5.15 20.34 -4.27
C LEU A 72 6.20 21.41 -3.99
N LEU A 73 7.46 21.07 -4.20
CA LEU A 73 8.58 21.99 -4.07
C LEU A 73 9.24 22.14 -5.45
N LEU A 74 9.14 23.34 -5.99
CA LEU A 74 9.76 23.69 -7.27
C LEU A 74 11.26 23.91 -7.09
N ASN A 75 12.04 23.33 -7.96
CA ASN A 75 13.48 23.51 -8.08
C ASN A 75 13.76 24.77 -8.93
N ASN A 76 14.93 25.32 -8.84
CA ASN A 76 15.38 26.47 -9.64
C ASN A 76 16.56 26.13 -10.54
N GLY A 77 16.75 24.87 -10.88
CA GLY A 77 17.86 24.34 -11.68
C GLY A 77 19.23 24.39 -10.98
N LYS A 78 19.29 24.86 -9.73
CA LYS A 78 20.52 24.97 -8.92
C LYS A 78 20.42 24.17 -7.62
N GLY A 79 19.41 23.30 -7.52
CA GLY A 79 19.16 22.47 -6.33
C GLY A 79 18.59 23.26 -5.15
N SER A 80 17.94 24.41 -5.36
CA SER A 80 17.17 25.11 -4.34
C SER A 80 15.70 24.90 -4.58
N PHE A 81 15.05 24.33 -3.59
CA PHE A 81 13.64 23.96 -3.63
C PHE A 81 12.79 24.97 -2.86
N THR A 82 11.68 25.39 -3.45
CA THR A 82 10.71 26.32 -2.87
C THR A 82 9.32 25.70 -2.85
N LEU A 83 8.67 25.65 -1.67
CA LEU A 83 7.32 25.12 -1.54
C LEU A 83 6.33 26.02 -2.29
N ASP A 84 5.62 25.45 -3.26
CA ASP A 84 4.47 26.07 -3.91
C ASP A 84 3.17 25.58 -3.25
N LYS A 85 2.33 26.51 -2.79
CA LYS A 85 1.07 26.24 -2.11
C LYS A 85 -0.15 26.40 -3.03
N THR A 86 0.06 26.72 -4.29
CA THR A 86 -1.01 27.09 -5.22
C THR A 86 -1.20 26.10 -6.34
N LYS A 87 -0.22 25.25 -6.57
CA LYS A 87 -0.17 24.32 -7.71
C LYS A 87 -0.94 23.00 -7.47
N LEU A 88 -1.14 22.62 -6.21
CA LEU A 88 -1.87 21.40 -5.85
C LEU A 88 -3.30 21.72 -5.42
N PRO A 89 -4.27 20.86 -5.72
CA PRO A 89 -5.60 20.92 -5.12
C PRO A 89 -5.53 20.68 -3.60
N ALA A 90 -6.57 21.07 -2.89
CA ALA A 90 -6.68 20.80 -1.45
C ALA A 90 -7.07 19.32 -1.24
N LEU A 91 -6.08 18.47 -1.00
CA LEU A 91 -6.24 17.04 -0.76
C LEU A 91 -5.62 16.73 0.62
N THR A 92 -6.46 16.29 1.56
CA THR A 92 -6.04 15.99 2.94
C THR A 92 -6.26 14.51 3.25
N SER A 93 -5.80 13.63 2.36
CA SER A 93 -5.84 12.18 2.51
C SER A 93 -4.52 11.65 3.08
N ASN A 94 -4.60 10.58 3.84
CA ASN A 94 -3.44 9.81 4.29
C ASN A 94 -2.86 9.04 3.11
N GLY A 95 -1.90 9.64 2.39
CA GLY A 95 -1.23 9.02 1.25
C GLY A 95 -0.08 8.09 1.64
N CYS A 96 0.26 7.13 0.77
CA CYS A 96 1.38 6.20 0.97
C CYS A 96 2.31 6.06 -0.22
N VAL A 97 1.84 6.30 -1.43
CA VAL A 97 2.63 6.12 -2.65
C VAL A 97 2.32 7.22 -3.66
N VAL A 98 3.31 7.61 -4.43
CA VAL A 98 3.15 8.49 -5.61
C VAL A 98 3.86 7.89 -6.80
N ARG A 99 3.20 7.90 -7.97
CA ARG A 99 3.74 7.40 -9.24
C ARG A 99 3.50 8.42 -10.35
N PRO A 100 4.59 9.08 -10.84
CA PRO A 100 4.50 10.04 -11.93
C PRO A 100 4.36 9.31 -13.28
N MET A 101 3.51 9.83 -14.19
CA MET A 101 3.33 9.37 -15.55
C MET A 101 2.52 10.40 -16.35
N ASP A 102 2.87 10.63 -17.60
CA ASP A 102 2.01 11.32 -18.56
C ASP A 102 0.98 10.30 -19.08
N PHE A 103 -0.18 10.23 -18.39
CA PHE A 103 -1.17 9.18 -18.67
C PHE A 103 -2.06 9.47 -19.90
N ASP A 104 -2.15 10.73 -20.32
CA ASP A 104 -2.97 11.11 -21.46
C ASP A 104 -2.14 11.63 -22.67
N ASN A 105 -0.81 11.51 -22.59
CA ASN A 105 0.17 11.86 -23.63
C ASN A 105 0.09 13.33 -24.07
N ASP A 106 -0.21 14.24 -23.13
CA ASP A 106 -0.23 15.68 -23.41
C ASP A 106 1.14 16.36 -23.24
N GLY A 107 2.15 15.63 -22.81
CA GLY A 107 3.54 16.07 -22.63
C GLY A 107 3.84 16.64 -21.25
N TYR A 108 2.89 16.61 -20.32
CA TYR A 108 3.08 16.98 -18.91
C TYR A 108 2.98 15.75 -18.02
N THR A 109 3.87 15.64 -17.06
CA THR A 109 3.86 14.51 -16.12
C THR A 109 2.76 14.68 -15.08
N ASP A 110 1.84 13.75 -15.04
CA ASP A 110 0.74 13.63 -14.08
C ASP A 110 1.14 12.78 -12.87
N LEU A 111 0.25 12.66 -11.88
CA LEU A 111 0.52 11.90 -10.66
C LEU A 111 -0.64 10.96 -10.30
N PHE A 112 -0.32 9.71 -10.06
CA PHE A 112 -1.15 8.82 -9.25
C PHE A 112 -0.71 8.92 -7.78
N ILE A 113 -1.67 9.05 -6.86
CA ILE A 113 -1.43 9.08 -5.41
C ILE A 113 -2.30 8.01 -4.76
N GLY A 114 -1.68 7.01 -4.14
CA GLY A 114 -2.37 5.96 -3.41
C GLY A 114 -2.69 6.39 -1.98
N GLY A 115 -3.99 6.29 -1.62
CA GLY A 115 -4.47 6.50 -0.26
C GLY A 115 -4.30 5.25 0.58
N HIS A 116 -3.78 5.41 1.79
CA HIS A 116 -3.62 4.34 2.77
C HIS A 116 -4.89 4.19 3.65
N ASN A 117 -4.76 3.88 4.91
CA ASN A 117 -5.91 3.82 5.82
C ASN A 117 -6.34 5.21 6.30
N LYS A 118 -7.63 5.38 6.56
CA LYS A 118 -8.12 6.55 7.30
C LYS A 118 -7.41 6.64 8.66
N PRO A 119 -6.88 7.82 9.02
CA PRO A 119 -6.22 8.00 10.29
C PRO A 119 -7.08 7.51 11.46
N LYS A 120 -6.47 6.71 12.35
CA LYS A 120 -7.11 6.12 13.53
C LYS A 120 -8.31 5.21 13.25
N SER A 121 -8.48 4.75 12.01
CA SER A 121 -9.64 3.95 11.61
C SER A 121 -9.28 2.75 10.73
N TYR A 122 -8.06 2.20 10.92
CA TYR A 122 -7.67 0.98 10.23
C TYR A 122 -8.69 -0.14 10.46
N PRO A 123 -9.09 -0.92 9.44
CA PRO A 123 -8.57 -0.96 8.07
C PRO A 123 -9.43 -0.18 7.05
N LEU A 124 -10.14 0.86 7.43
CA LEU A 124 -10.88 1.68 6.46
C LEU A 124 -9.91 2.47 5.59
N SER A 125 -10.08 2.40 4.26
CA SER A 125 -9.24 3.11 3.29
C SER A 125 -9.51 4.61 3.27
N ASP A 126 -8.45 5.40 3.04
CA ASP A 126 -8.57 6.81 2.68
C ASP A 126 -8.57 6.99 1.15
N ALA A 127 -8.80 8.20 0.66
CA ALA A 127 -8.96 8.45 -0.76
C ALA A 127 -7.62 8.39 -1.53
N SER A 128 -7.66 7.77 -2.70
CA SER A 128 -6.60 7.81 -3.70
C SER A 128 -6.96 8.82 -4.80
N PHE A 129 -5.94 9.36 -5.51
CA PHE A 129 -6.14 10.42 -6.50
C PHE A 129 -5.37 10.17 -7.80
N LEU A 130 -5.96 10.61 -8.90
CA LEU A 130 -5.29 10.85 -10.16
C LEU A 130 -5.27 12.37 -10.39
N LEU A 131 -4.09 12.96 -10.38
CA LEU A 131 -3.89 14.39 -10.58
C LEU A 131 -3.35 14.66 -11.97
N LYS A 132 -4.14 15.36 -12.80
CA LYS A 132 -3.71 15.83 -14.11
C LYS A 132 -2.89 17.10 -13.96
N ASN A 133 -1.75 17.15 -14.65
CA ASN A 133 -0.88 18.31 -14.71
C ASN A 133 -1.29 19.24 -15.88
N ASN A 134 -1.84 20.37 -15.55
CA ASN A 134 -2.16 21.44 -16.52
C ASN A 134 -1.05 22.50 -16.48
N GLN A 135 0.09 22.25 -17.15
CA GLN A 135 1.21 23.19 -17.26
C GLN A 135 1.76 23.66 -15.90
N GLY A 136 2.03 22.69 -15.02
CA GLY A 136 2.57 22.94 -13.70
C GLY A 136 1.51 23.23 -12.62
N SER A 137 0.22 23.15 -12.94
CA SER A 137 -0.88 23.21 -11.98
C SER A 137 -1.69 21.91 -12.02
N PHE A 138 -1.91 21.30 -10.89
CA PHE A 138 -2.53 19.97 -10.79
C PHE A 138 -4.03 20.07 -10.49
N GLU A 139 -4.80 19.23 -11.16
CA GLU A 139 -6.25 19.09 -10.99
C GLU A 139 -6.60 17.64 -10.63
N ASP A 140 -7.49 17.45 -9.67
CA ASP A 140 -8.04 16.12 -9.35
C ASP A 140 -9.04 15.70 -10.42
N VAL A 141 -8.64 14.73 -11.24
CA VAL A 141 -9.47 14.13 -12.30
C VAL A 141 -9.95 12.72 -11.98
N THR A 142 -9.75 12.26 -10.74
CA THR A 142 -10.05 10.89 -10.30
C THR A 142 -11.47 10.47 -10.70
N LYS A 143 -12.46 11.28 -10.35
CA LYS A 143 -13.86 10.96 -10.65
C LYS A 143 -14.17 10.89 -12.14
N ALA A 144 -13.50 11.70 -12.96
CA ALA A 144 -13.75 11.80 -14.39
C ALA A 144 -13.01 10.73 -15.19
N SER A 145 -11.79 10.42 -14.78
CA SER A 145 -10.88 9.54 -15.53
C SER A 145 -10.65 8.18 -14.86
N PHE A 146 -10.82 8.07 -13.54
CA PHE A 146 -10.50 6.85 -12.77
C PHE A 146 -11.53 6.57 -11.66
N ALA A 147 -12.82 6.56 -12.01
CA ALA A 147 -13.89 6.39 -11.00
C ALA A 147 -13.78 5.10 -10.20
N ALA A 148 -13.30 3.99 -10.80
CA ALA A 148 -13.12 2.70 -10.12
C ALA A 148 -12.08 2.74 -8.97
N LEU A 149 -11.16 3.70 -8.97
CA LEU A 149 -10.16 3.85 -7.91
C LEU A 149 -10.79 4.14 -6.54
N SER A 150 -11.94 4.79 -6.49
CA SER A 150 -12.64 5.13 -5.25
C SER A 150 -13.11 3.90 -4.44
N GLU A 151 -13.16 2.73 -5.08
CA GLU A 151 -13.63 1.47 -4.48
C GLU A 151 -12.50 0.47 -4.22
N PHE A 152 -11.25 0.83 -4.54
CA PHE A 152 -10.15 -0.12 -4.46
C PHE A 152 -9.81 -0.54 -3.01
N GLY A 153 -9.87 0.35 -2.06
CA GLY A 153 -9.48 0.07 -0.67
C GLY A 153 -8.13 0.70 -0.29
N ILE A 154 -7.42 0.10 0.67
CA ILE A 154 -6.10 0.56 1.13
C ILE A 154 -5.08 0.27 0.04
N VAL A 155 -4.45 1.30 -0.50
CA VAL A 155 -3.33 1.16 -1.43
C VAL A 155 -2.03 1.02 -0.62
N THR A 156 -1.12 0.17 -1.09
CA THR A 156 0.25 0.04 -0.58
C THR A 156 1.27 0.36 -1.65
N ASP A 157 1.00 -0.05 -2.90
CA ASP A 157 1.86 0.26 -4.03
C ASP A 157 1.08 0.32 -5.34
N ALA A 158 1.67 0.94 -6.36
CA ALA A 158 1.17 0.99 -7.72
C ALA A 158 2.32 1.10 -8.72
N GLN A 159 2.13 0.63 -9.96
CA GLN A 159 3.10 0.77 -11.03
C GLN A 159 2.42 1.00 -12.37
N TRP A 160 3.13 1.71 -13.24
CA TRP A 160 2.72 1.97 -14.62
C TRP A 160 3.41 0.98 -15.55
N THR A 161 2.64 0.33 -16.42
CA THR A 161 3.17 -0.49 -17.52
C THR A 161 2.07 -0.79 -18.53
N ASP A 162 2.43 -1.04 -19.78
CA ASP A 162 1.48 -1.47 -20.81
C ASP A 162 1.24 -2.98 -20.67
N MET A 163 0.11 -3.35 -20.03
CA MET A 163 -0.24 -4.74 -19.72
C MET A 163 -0.88 -5.49 -20.90
N ASN A 164 -1.35 -4.76 -21.89
CA ASN A 164 -2.10 -5.33 -23.02
C ASN A 164 -1.45 -5.06 -24.37
N ASN A 165 -0.24 -4.48 -24.39
CA ASN A 165 0.55 -4.11 -25.57
C ASN A 165 -0.22 -3.20 -26.56
N ASP A 166 -1.08 -2.28 -26.04
CA ASP A 166 -1.83 -1.33 -26.87
C ASP A 166 -1.13 0.03 -27.05
N GLY A 167 0.01 0.23 -26.38
CA GLY A 167 0.86 1.41 -26.44
C GLY A 167 0.50 2.49 -25.39
N PHE A 168 -0.55 2.30 -24.61
CA PHE A 168 -0.87 3.16 -23.48
C PHE A 168 -0.32 2.56 -22.18
N GLN A 169 0.06 3.43 -21.25
CA GLN A 169 0.47 2.96 -19.93
C GLN A 169 -0.76 2.70 -19.07
N ASP A 170 -0.93 1.44 -18.68
CA ASP A 170 -1.93 0.99 -17.73
C ASP A 170 -1.42 1.20 -16.29
N ILE A 171 -2.29 1.14 -15.31
CA ILE A 171 -1.87 1.18 -13.91
C ILE A 171 -2.28 -0.10 -13.18
N ILE A 172 -1.33 -0.67 -12.47
CA ILE A 172 -1.54 -1.79 -11.57
C ILE A 172 -1.50 -1.25 -10.14
N VAL A 173 -2.50 -1.63 -9.33
CA VAL A 173 -2.62 -1.19 -7.94
C VAL A 173 -2.74 -2.41 -7.05
N VAL A 174 -1.96 -2.41 -5.96
CA VAL A 174 -2.01 -3.45 -4.93
C VAL A 174 -2.23 -2.83 -3.55
N GLY A 175 -2.73 -3.64 -2.62
CA GLY A 175 -3.04 -3.13 -1.30
C GLY A 175 -3.38 -4.20 -0.27
N GLU A 176 -3.72 -3.75 0.93
CA GLU A 176 -4.12 -4.65 2.00
C GLU A 176 -5.59 -5.04 1.87
N TYR A 177 -5.87 -6.34 2.05
CA TYR A 177 -7.22 -6.93 1.93
C TYR A 177 -7.88 -6.64 0.57
N SER A 178 -7.08 -6.45 -0.45
CA SER A 178 -7.51 -6.05 -1.80
C SER A 178 -7.01 -7.04 -2.84
N PRO A 179 -7.67 -7.13 -4.01
CA PRO A 179 -7.14 -7.89 -5.13
C PRO A 179 -5.91 -7.21 -5.75
N ILE A 180 -5.21 -7.93 -6.63
CA ILE A 180 -4.24 -7.32 -7.54
C ILE A 180 -5.04 -6.72 -8.69
N ALA A 181 -5.18 -5.39 -8.73
CA ALA A 181 -6.03 -4.73 -9.70
C ALA A 181 -5.23 -4.12 -10.85
N ILE A 182 -5.64 -4.45 -12.07
CA ILE A 182 -5.13 -3.87 -13.30
C ILE A 182 -6.21 -2.95 -13.89
N PHE A 183 -5.85 -1.72 -14.19
CA PHE A 183 -6.74 -0.74 -14.81
C PHE A 183 -6.17 -0.31 -16.15
N LEU A 184 -6.85 -0.70 -17.22
CA LEU A 184 -6.45 -0.39 -18.59
C LEU A 184 -6.74 1.06 -18.93
N ASN A 185 -5.76 1.74 -19.51
CA ASN A 185 -5.87 3.09 -19.98
C ASN A 185 -6.56 3.10 -21.37
N LYS A 186 -7.64 3.81 -21.48
CA LYS A 186 -8.38 4.04 -22.74
C LYS A 186 -8.44 5.55 -23.01
N ASP A 187 -7.37 6.07 -23.60
CA ASP A 187 -7.27 7.49 -23.95
C ASP A 187 -7.51 8.41 -22.74
N GLY A 188 -6.72 8.20 -21.68
CA GLY A 188 -6.78 8.97 -20.43
C GLY A 188 -7.93 8.57 -19.48
N LYS A 189 -8.63 7.44 -19.74
CA LYS A 189 -9.66 6.89 -18.86
C LYS A 189 -9.31 5.47 -18.44
N PHE A 190 -9.36 5.22 -17.16
CA PHE A 190 -9.02 3.92 -16.58
C PHE A 190 -10.24 3.06 -16.34
N ILE A 191 -10.22 1.84 -16.87
CA ILE A 191 -11.26 0.85 -16.70
C ILE A 191 -10.66 -0.44 -16.12
N PRO A 192 -11.34 -1.12 -15.19
CA PRO A 192 -10.84 -2.39 -14.67
C PRO A 192 -10.65 -3.42 -15.78
N ALA A 193 -9.53 -4.13 -15.76
CA ALA A 193 -9.30 -5.33 -16.56
C ALA A 193 -9.76 -6.55 -15.75
N PRO A 194 -10.95 -7.11 -15.97
CA PRO A 194 -11.46 -8.20 -15.15
C PRO A 194 -10.62 -9.46 -15.35
N SER A 195 -10.29 -10.12 -14.25
CA SER A 195 -9.56 -11.37 -14.25
C SER A 195 -10.07 -12.27 -13.12
N SER A 196 -10.61 -13.43 -13.46
CA SER A 196 -11.14 -14.37 -12.45
C SER A 196 -10.09 -14.86 -11.45
N VAL A 197 -8.80 -14.78 -11.78
CA VAL A 197 -7.69 -15.18 -10.89
C VAL A 197 -7.31 -14.02 -9.97
N LEU A 198 -7.10 -12.83 -10.53
CA LEU A 198 -6.62 -11.67 -9.77
C LEU A 198 -7.73 -11.06 -8.91
N ASP A 199 -8.97 -11.00 -9.41
CA ASP A 199 -10.12 -10.43 -8.69
C ASP A 199 -10.48 -11.22 -7.42
N GLU A 200 -10.09 -12.50 -7.34
CA GLU A 200 -10.31 -13.36 -6.17
C GLU A 200 -9.07 -13.49 -5.27
N ALA A 201 -7.95 -12.88 -5.64
CA ALA A 201 -6.69 -12.96 -4.92
C ALA A 201 -6.52 -11.82 -3.93
N PHE A 202 -7.18 -11.90 -2.78
CA PHE A 202 -7.09 -10.90 -1.72
C PHE A 202 -5.86 -11.18 -0.84
N GLY A 203 -4.93 -10.24 -0.80
CA GLY A 203 -3.68 -10.35 -0.03
C GLY A 203 -3.48 -9.21 0.95
N LEU A 204 -2.36 -9.30 1.66
CA LEU A 204 -1.70 -8.20 2.36
C LEU A 204 -0.54 -7.73 1.49
N TRP A 205 -0.89 -7.38 0.24
CA TRP A 205 0.09 -6.99 -0.78
C TRP A 205 0.84 -5.75 -0.34
N LYS A 206 2.15 -5.67 -0.61
CA LYS A 206 3.01 -4.59 -0.13
C LYS A 206 3.77 -3.87 -1.24
N ALA A 207 4.14 -4.60 -2.28
CA ALA A 207 4.96 -4.09 -3.37
C ALA A 207 4.58 -4.73 -4.68
N ILE A 208 4.85 -4.03 -5.80
CA ILE A 208 4.66 -4.56 -7.14
C ILE A 208 5.76 -4.04 -8.07
N GLU A 209 6.29 -4.94 -8.91
CA GLU A 209 7.29 -4.63 -9.93
C GLU A 209 6.92 -5.30 -11.25
N PRO A 210 6.64 -4.55 -12.31
CA PRO A 210 6.46 -5.08 -13.65
C PRO A 210 7.79 -5.58 -14.23
N ILE A 211 7.79 -6.76 -14.80
CA ILE A 211 8.96 -7.38 -15.43
C ILE A 211 8.51 -8.42 -16.44
N ASP A 212 9.16 -8.48 -17.59
CA ASP A 212 9.05 -9.64 -18.49
C ASP A 212 9.94 -10.75 -17.89
N TYR A 213 9.34 -11.63 -17.08
CA TYR A 213 10.06 -12.61 -16.25
C TYR A 213 10.44 -13.86 -17.03
N ASP A 214 9.57 -14.31 -17.92
CA ASP A 214 9.79 -15.52 -18.73
C ASP A 214 10.32 -15.21 -20.15
N GLN A 215 10.48 -13.92 -20.48
CA GLN A 215 11.06 -13.42 -21.73
C GLN A 215 10.20 -13.74 -22.96
N ASP A 216 8.89 -13.75 -22.80
CA ASP A 216 7.94 -13.98 -23.89
C ASP A 216 7.48 -12.67 -24.58
N GLY A 217 7.82 -11.52 -24.01
CA GLY A 217 7.55 -10.16 -24.54
C GLY A 217 6.33 -9.50 -23.93
N ASP A 218 5.57 -10.19 -23.09
CA ASP A 218 4.49 -9.62 -22.29
C ASP A 218 5.02 -9.20 -20.91
N MET A 219 4.41 -8.17 -20.31
CA MET A 219 4.80 -7.74 -18.97
C MET A 219 4.10 -8.58 -17.90
N ASP A 220 4.90 -9.23 -17.09
CA ASP A 220 4.50 -9.94 -15.86
C ASP A 220 4.60 -9.03 -14.64
N LEU A 221 4.19 -9.56 -13.48
CA LEU A 221 4.25 -8.83 -12.23
C LEU A 221 4.93 -9.68 -11.13
N LEU A 222 5.92 -9.11 -10.44
CA LEU A 222 6.33 -9.59 -9.14
C LEU A 222 5.53 -8.85 -8.08
N VAL A 223 4.88 -9.59 -7.18
CA VAL A 223 4.00 -9.01 -6.16
C VAL A 223 4.41 -9.48 -4.78
N GLY A 224 4.85 -8.54 -3.95
CA GLY A 224 5.25 -8.78 -2.57
C GLY A 224 4.05 -8.90 -1.63
N ASN A 225 4.12 -9.86 -0.72
CA ASN A 225 3.12 -10.10 0.31
C ASN A 225 3.80 -10.36 1.66
N LEU A 226 3.05 -10.83 2.64
CA LEU A 226 3.52 -11.15 3.99
C LEU A 226 4.56 -12.28 4.02
N GLY A 227 4.49 -13.23 3.07
CA GLY A 227 5.27 -14.45 3.05
C GLY A 227 4.60 -15.58 3.84
N GLU A 228 5.00 -16.82 3.57
CA GLU A 228 4.39 -18.02 4.17
C GLU A 228 4.92 -18.33 5.59
N ASN A 229 6.04 -17.70 6.00
CA ASN A 229 6.62 -17.90 7.32
C ASN A 229 5.93 -17.00 8.36
N ASN A 230 4.65 -17.22 8.57
CA ASN A 230 3.82 -16.49 9.51
C ASN A 230 2.94 -17.45 10.34
N MET A 231 2.22 -16.91 11.32
CA MET A 231 1.37 -17.70 12.23
C MET A 231 -0.09 -17.79 11.81
N TYR A 232 -0.48 -17.17 10.70
CA TYR A 232 -1.89 -16.94 10.38
C TYR A 232 -2.55 -18.07 9.59
N ASN A 233 -1.78 -18.92 8.91
CA ASN A 233 -2.28 -20.03 8.06
C ASN A 233 -3.30 -19.55 7.01
N ILE A 234 -2.96 -18.50 6.29
CA ILE A 234 -3.84 -17.90 5.29
C ILE A 234 -3.85 -18.76 4.02
N SER A 235 -5.04 -19.05 3.52
CA SER A 235 -5.23 -19.72 2.22
C SER A 235 -6.64 -19.45 1.69
N LEU A 236 -6.94 -19.95 0.48
CA LEU A 236 -8.29 -19.87 -0.08
C LEU A 236 -9.34 -20.55 0.80
N ASP A 237 -8.98 -21.65 1.47
CA ASP A 237 -9.86 -22.40 2.36
C ASP A 237 -9.91 -21.83 3.78
N THR A 238 -8.86 -21.12 4.18
CA THR A 238 -8.69 -20.56 5.52
C THR A 238 -8.34 -19.07 5.46
N PRO A 239 -9.22 -18.20 4.93
CA PRO A 239 -8.91 -16.77 4.81
C PRO A 239 -8.78 -16.12 6.19
N MET A 240 -7.90 -15.10 6.29
CA MET A 240 -7.94 -14.14 7.38
C MET A 240 -9.16 -13.23 7.18
N ILE A 241 -9.84 -12.88 8.28
CA ILE A 241 -10.94 -11.91 8.29
C ILE A 241 -10.60 -10.80 9.27
N ILE A 242 -10.83 -9.56 8.86
CA ILE A 242 -10.72 -8.39 9.74
C ILE A 242 -12.04 -7.64 9.81
N SER A 243 -12.50 -7.33 11.04
CA SER A 243 -13.68 -6.51 11.27
C SER A 243 -13.36 -5.01 11.15
N THR A 244 -14.31 -4.25 10.59
CA THR A 244 -14.22 -2.79 10.46
C THR A 244 -15.21 -2.08 11.42
N ARG A 245 -15.68 -2.78 12.46
CA ARG A 245 -16.67 -2.22 13.39
C ARG A 245 -16.05 -1.33 14.45
N ASP A 246 -16.79 -0.29 14.80
CA ASP A 246 -16.71 0.43 16.08
C ASP A 246 -17.65 -0.31 17.06
N VAL A 247 -17.07 -1.10 17.97
CA VAL A 247 -17.80 -2.00 18.87
C VAL A 247 -18.41 -1.25 20.05
N ASP A 248 -17.72 -0.22 20.54
CA ASP A 248 -18.15 0.56 21.70
C ASP A 248 -18.76 1.93 21.33
N SER A 249 -18.91 2.19 20.04
CA SER A 249 -19.52 3.42 19.48
C SER A 249 -18.81 4.71 19.91
N ASN A 250 -17.46 4.65 19.99
CA ASN A 250 -16.63 5.80 20.33
C ASN A 250 -16.17 6.62 19.11
N GLY A 251 -16.52 6.20 17.90
CA GLY A 251 -16.19 6.84 16.64
C GLY A 251 -14.88 6.34 16.01
N SER A 252 -14.22 5.35 16.62
CA SER A 252 -13.04 4.68 16.09
C SER A 252 -13.36 3.22 15.78
N VAL A 253 -12.71 2.66 14.76
CA VAL A 253 -12.82 1.24 14.45
C VAL A 253 -12.06 0.43 15.51
N ASP A 254 -12.67 -0.68 15.96
CA ASP A 254 -12.06 -1.70 16.80
C ASP A 254 -11.72 -2.94 15.95
N PRO A 255 -10.58 -2.98 15.24
CA PRO A 255 -10.31 -4.07 14.34
C PRO A 255 -10.11 -5.38 15.10
N LEU A 256 -10.88 -6.39 14.72
CA LEU A 256 -10.74 -7.76 15.19
C LEU A 256 -10.27 -8.62 14.05
N ILE A 257 -9.10 -9.24 14.21
CA ILE A 257 -8.49 -10.11 13.20
C ILE A 257 -8.76 -11.56 13.59
N PHE A 258 -9.34 -12.33 12.68
CA PHE A 258 -9.64 -13.74 12.86
C PHE A 258 -8.83 -14.58 11.88
N THR A 259 -8.23 -15.65 12.38
CA THR A 259 -7.53 -16.66 11.58
C THR A 259 -7.93 -18.06 12.01
N SER A 260 -7.76 -19.01 11.09
CA SER A 260 -8.05 -20.42 11.34
C SER A 260 -7.03 -21.03 12.28
N GLN A 261 -7.52 -21.70 13.32
CA GLN A 261 -6.70 -22.40 14.32
C GLN A 261 -7.23 -23.82 14.54
N LYS A 262 -6.33 -24.72 14.82
CA LYS A 262 -6.67 -26.12 15.09
C LYS A 262 -7.06 -26.34 16.54
N ASN A 263 -8.25 -26.86 16.77
CA ASN A 263 -8.76 -27.21 18.09
C ASN A 263 -8.08 -28.49 18.63
N SER A 264 -8.20 -28.73 19.95
CA SER A 264 -7.65 -29.90 20.61
C SER A 264 -8.24 -31.23 20.13
N ASP A 265 -9.45 -31.20 19.57
CA ASP A 265 -10.14 -32.35 18.95
C ASP A 265 -9.77 -32.58 17.48
N GLY A 266 -8.90 -31.73 16.93
CA GLY A 266 -8.42 -31.79 15.56
C GLY A 266 -9.28 -31.04 14.53
N THR A 267 -10.41 -30.45 14.93
CA THR A 267 -11.22 -29.58 14.08
C THR A 267 -10.57 -28.22 13.89
N TRP A 268 -10.97 -27.47 12.84
CA TRP A 268 -10.52 -26.13 12.60
C TRP A 268 -11.66 -25.15 12.83
N ASP A 269 -11.35 -24.03 13.45
CA ASP A 269 -12.29 -22.92 13.63
C ASP A 269 -11.53 -21.59 13.62
N MET A 270 -12.23 -20.47 13.48
CA MET A 270 -11.62 -19.15 13.42
C MET A 270 -11.70 -18.45 14.78
N TYR A 271 -10.57 -17.96 15.24
CA TYR A 271 -10.44 -17.24 16.52
C TYR A 271 -9.72 -15.90 16.33
N PRO A 272 -9.92 -14.93 17.23
CA PRO A 272 -9.12 -13.71 17.26
C PRO A 272 -7.64 -14.03 17.38
N THR A 273 -6.80 -13.34 16.61
CA THR A 273 -5.34 -13.43 16.71
C THR A 273 -4.78 -12.59 17.86
N GLN A 274 -5.48 -11.49 18.18
CA GLN A 274 -5.06 -10.60 19.26
C GLN A 274 -5.28 -11.27 20.63
N PHE A 275 -4.37 -10.99 21.56
CA PHE A 275 -4.56 -11.39 22.95
C PHE A 275 -5.67 -10.56 23.62
N TRP A 276 -6.37 -11.15 24.57
CA TRP A 276 -7.41 -10.48 25.30
C TRP A 276 -6.96 -9.16 25.96
N ASP A 277 -5.74 -9.10 26.47
CA ASP A 277 -5.19 -7.87 27.06
C ASP A 277 -5.05 -6.75 26.04
N ASN A 278 -4.66 -7.06 24.80
CA ASN A 278 -4.58 -6.08 23.70
C ASN A 278 -5.97 -5.55 23.33
N LEU A 279 -6.95 -6.44 23.21
CA LEU A 279 -8.33 -6.04 22.95
C LEU A 279 -8.93 -5.18 24.06
N ASN A 280 -8.58 -5.48 25.33
CA ASN A 280 -8.99 -4.66 26.48
C ASN A 280 -8.37 -3.25 26.48
N GLN A 281 -7.17 -3.11 25.91
CA GLN A 281 -6.54 -1.80 25.72
C GLN A 281 -7.17 -1.02 24.57
N GLN A 282 -7.59 -1.73 23.54
CA GLN A 282 -8.26 -1.16 22.37
C GLN A 282 -9.67 -0.64 22.73
N SER A 283 -10.48 -1.48 23.38
CA SER A 283 -11.83 -1.11 23.83
C SER A 283 -12.17 -1.77 25.18
N PRO A 284 -12.66 -0.98 26.16
CA PRO A 284 -13.15 -1.52 27.45
C PRO A 284 -14.32 -2.50 27.32
N TYR A 285 -15.01 -2.51 26.17
CA TYR A 285 -16.11 -3.43 25.86
C TYR A 285 -15.67 -4.89 26.02
N PHE A 286 -14.49 -5.26 25.55
CA PHE A 286 -13.99 -6.64 25.58
C PHE A 286 -13.75 -7.15 27.02
N ARG A 287 -13.46 -6.25 27.97
CA ARG A 287 -13.38 -6.60 29.38
C ARG A 287 -14.75 -6.89 30.01
N GLN A 288 -15.81 -6.26 29.51
CA GLN A 288 -17.16 -6.53 29.97
C GLN A 288 -17.73 -7.81 29.36
N GLU A 289 -17.42 -8.08 28.09
CA GLU A 289 -17.88 -9.28 27.38
C GLU A 289 -17.19 -10.55 27.91
N PHE A 290 -15.86 -10.49 28.14
CA PHE A 290 -15.08 -11.61 28.61
C PHE A 290 -14.55 -11.35 30.01
N ASN A 291 -14.98 -12.15 31.00
CA ASN A 291 -14.52 -12.02 32.39
C ASN A 291 -13.36 -12.95 32.74
N THR A 292 -12.98 -13.84 31.85
CA THR A 292 -11.85 -14.78 32.01
C THR A 292 -11.18 -15.06 30.67
N TYR A 293 -9.87 -15.41 30.71
CA TYR A 293 -9.14 -15.90 29.52
C TYR A 293 -9.80 -17.15 28.90
N LYS A 294 -10.38 -18.03 29.74
CA LYS A 294 -11.09 -19.22 29.25
C LYS A 294 -12.34 -18.85 28.46
N ALA A 295 -13.09 -17.84 28.89
CA ALA A 295 -14.25 -17.39 28.14
C ALA A 295 -13.84 -16.79 26.80
N PHE A 296 -12.77 -15.98 26.77
CA PHE A 296 -12.20 -15.42 25.57
C PHE A 296 -11.68 -16.50 24.61
N SER A 297 -10.88 -17.45 25.09
CA SER A 297 -10.28 -18.51 24.26
C SER A 297 -11.29 -19.46 23.63
N ASN A 298 -12.51 -19.53 24.15
CA ASN A 298 -13.59 -20.35 23.58
C ASN A 298 -14.48 -19.57 22.58
N ALA A 299 -14.27 -18.27 22.46
CA ALA A 299 -15.09 -17.42 21.58
C ALA A 299 -14.53 -17.46 20.15
N ASN A 300 -15.14 -18.30 19.32
CA ASN A 300 -14.83 -18.39 17.90
C ASN A 300 -15.59 -17.33 17.07
N LEU A 301 -15.34 -17.27 15.77
CA LEU A 301 -15.97 -16.31 14.84
C LEU A 301 -17.51 -16.29 14.96
N ASN A 302 -18.15 -17.47 15.12
CA ASN A 302 -19.59 -17.56 15.24
C ASN A 302 -20.10 -16.89 16.52
N TYR A 303 -19.36 -17.04 17.63
CA TYR A 303 -19.70 -16.31 18.86
C TYR A 303 -19.78 -14.79 18.62
N TYR A 304 -18.78 -14.21 17.93
CA TYR A 304 -18.76 -12.77 17.65
C TYR A 304 -19.89 -12.35 16.70
N ARG A 305 -20.27 -13.19 15.74
CA ARG A 305 -21.44 -12.97 14.87
C ARG A 305 -22.75 -12.97 15.65
N GLU A 306 -22.97 -13.98 16.51
CA GLU A 306 -24.17 -14.13 17.35
C GLU A 306 -24.33 -12.96 18.34
N LYS A 307 -23.21 -12.47 18.87
CA LYS A 307 -23.20 -11.29 19.75
C LYS A 307 -23.34 -9.97 18.99
N GLY A 308 -23.34 -9.99 17.67
CA GLY A 308 -23.37 -8.79 16.84
C GLY A 308 -22.09 -7.95 16.92
N LEU A 309 -20.99 -8.54 17.39
CA LEU A 309 -19.67 -7.91 17.45
C LEU A 309 -18.96 -7.94 16.11
N LEU A 310 -19.35 -8.84 15.22
CA LEU A 310 -18.91 -8.96 13.86
C LEU A 310 -20.12 -9.02 12.94
N LYS A 311 -20.06 -8.31 11.82
CA LYS A 311 -21.03 -8.35 10.73
C LYS A 311 -20.29 -8.56 9.41
N ASP A 312 -20.79 -9.47 8.59
CA ASP A 312 -20.10 -9.86 7.35
C ASP A 312 -19.99 -8.71 6.33
N ASP A 313 -20.94 -7.77 6.33
CA ASP A 313 -20.91 -6.55 5.53
C ASP A 313 -19.91 -5.47 6.04
N GLN A 314 -19.28 -5.71 7.18
CA GLN A 314 -18.29 -4.87 7.83
C GLN A 314 -16.98 -5.65 8.07
N THR A 315 -16.58 -6.47 7.09
CA THR A 315 -15.34 -7.24 7.14
C THR A 315 -14.59 -7.14 5.83
N TYR A 316 -13.26 -7.23 5.92
CA TYR A 316 -12.38 -7.52 4.79
C TYR A 316 -11.74 -8.90 4.97
N LYS A 317 -11.20 -9.44 3.89
CA LYS A 317 -10.53 -10.75 3.90
C LYS A 317 -9.16 -10.69 3.23
N ALA A 318 -8.26 -11.59 3.65
CA ALA A 318 -7.08 -11.95 2.89
C ALA A 318 -7.03 -13.48 2.77
N ASN A 319 -6.81 -13.99 1.57
CA ASN A 319 -6.76 -15.43 1.26
C ASN A 319 -5.44 -15.83 0.57
N TYR A 320 -4.49 -14.90 0.47
CA TYR A 320 -3.11 -15.09 0.03
C TYR A 320 -2.15 -14.42 1.00
N ASP A 321 -1.13 -15.13 1.45
CA ASP A 321 0.01 -14.60 2.22
C ASP A 321 1.33 -14.74 1.46
N ALA A 322 1.43 -15.68 0.52
CA ALA A 322 2.62 -15.87 -0.31
C ALA A 322 2.84 -14.71 -1.29
N SER A 323 4.08 -14.27 -1.42
CA SER A 323 4.52 -13.41 -2.51
C SER A 323 4.46 -14.16 -3.83
N GLN A 324 4.06 -13.48 -4.92
CA GLN A 324 3.70 -14.11 -6.19
C GLN A 324 4.51 -13.57 -7.37
N TRP A 325 4.71 -14.41 -8.35
CA TRP A 325 4.90 -14.03 -9.74
C TRP A 325 3.57 -14.24 -10.46
N VAL A 326 3.04 -13.18 -11.04
CA VAL A 326 1.83 -13.17 -11.84
C VAL A 326 2.24 -13.17 -13.31
N GLU A 327 2.15 -14.34 -13.93
CA GLU A 327 2.44 -14.58 -15.35
C GLU A 327 1.30 -14.03 -16.20
N ASN A 328 1.60 -13.13 -17.13
CA ASN A 328 0.67 -12.64 -18.14
C ASN A 328 0.65 -13.63 -19.31
N LEU A 329 -0.46 -14.30 -19.54
CA LEU A 329 -0.62 -15.28 -20.61
C LEU A 329 -1.12 -14.66 -21.92
N GLY A 330 -1.17 -13.32 -21.98
CA GLY A 330 -1.81 -12.59 -23.06
C GLY A 330 -3.34 -12.61 -23.01
N ASN A 331 -3.97 -11.76 -23.81
CA ASN A 331 -5.44 -11.67 -23.95
C ASN A 331 -6.21 -11.44 -22.63
N GLY A 332 -5.59 -10.81 -21.63
CA GLY A 332 -6.18 -10.53 -20.32
C GLY A 332 -6.28 -11.78 -19.42
N SER A 333 -5.52 -12.83 -19.71
CA SER A 333 -5.43 -14.03 -18.88
C SER A 333 -4.16 -14.00 -18.06
N TYR A 334 -4.26 -14.37 -16.78
CA TYR A 334 -3.15 -14.35 -15.83
C TYR A 334 -3.06 -15.67 -15.06
N LYS A 335 -1.85 -16.01 -14.63
CA LYS A 335 -1.60 -17.17 -13.75
C LYS A 335 -0.73 -16.72 -12.57
N MET A 336 -1.15 -17.09 -11.37
CA MET A 336 -0.40 -16.82 -10.14
C MET A 336 0.51 -18.01 -9.82
N ASN A 337 1.78 -17.72 -9.58
CA ASN A 337 2.81 -18.68 -9.19
C ASN A 337 3.50 -18.14 -7.94
N SER A 338 3.58 -18.95 -6.87
CA SER A 338 4.31 -18.53 -5.66
C SER A 338 5.79 -18.33 -5.98
N LEU A 339 6.37 -17.27 -5.46
CA LEU A 339 7.82 -17.06 -5.52
C LEU A 339 8.56 -18.18 -4.74
N PRO A 340 9.86 -18.41 -5.02
CA PRO A 340 10.63 -19.43 -4.35
C PRO A 340 10.56 -19.36 -2.82
N PRO A 341 10.63 -20.50 -2.09
CA PRO A 341 10.51 -20.53 -0.62
C PRO A 341 11.45 -19.59 0.13
N ALA A 342 12.64 -19.31 -0.42
CA ALA A 342 13.58 -18.36 0.19
C ALA A 342 13.02 -16.92 0.24
N LEU A 343 12.06 -16.58 -0.62
CA LEU A 343 11.38 -15.29 -0.69
C LEU A 343 10.07 -15.27 0.11
N GLN A 344 9.70 -16.38 0.74
CA GLN A 344 8.52 -16.49 1.60
C GLN A 344 8.85 -16.42 3.10
N LEU A 345 10.10 -16.13 3.46
CA LEU A 345 10.56 -16.10 4.86
C LEU A 345 10.12 -14.87 5.65
N GLY A 346 9.63 -13.86 4.98
CA GLY A 346 9.13 -12.61 5.55
C GLY A 346 8.45 -11.75 4.49
N PRO A 347 7.88 -10.60 4.88
CA PRO A 347 7.24 -9.70 3.94
C PRO A 347 8.24 -9.15 2.93
N ILE A 348 7.80 -9.02 1.68
CA ILE A 348 8.52 -8.30 0.64
C ILE A 348 7.89 -6.91 0.51
N ASN A 349 8.68 -5.90 0.84
CA ASN A 349 8.22 -4.51 0.92
C ASN A 349 8.60 -3.70 -0.33
N ASP A 350 9.55 -4.18 -1.14
CA ASP A 350 9.97 -3.50 -2.36
C ASP A 350 10.76 -4.43 -3.27
N PHE A 351 10.74 -4.14 -4.56
CA PHE A 351 11.56 -4.75 -5.59
C PHE A 351 12.34 -3.66 -6.32
N LEU A 352 13.55 -3.98 -6.75
CA LEU A 352 14.35 -3.08 -7.57
C LEU A 352 15.01 -3.87 -8.69
N THR A 353 14.59 -3.64 -9.92
CA THR A 353 15.21 -4.21 -11.10
C THR A 353 16.51 -3.48 -11.41
N ILE A 354 17.61 -4.22 -11.53
CA ILE A 354 18.96 -3.72 -11.79
C ILE A 354 19.54 -4.45 -13.01
N GLY A 355 20.18 -3.73 -13.91
CA GLY A 355 20.87 -4.29 -15.08
C GLY A 355 20.30 -3.82 -16.40
N GLU A 356 20.91 -4.32 -17.50
CA GLU A 356 20.47 -4.05 -18.87
C GLU A 356 19.48 -5.14 -19.33
N ALA A 357 18.79 -4.90 -20.45
CA ALA A 357 17.68 -5.73 -20.94
C ALA A 357 17.96 -7.24 -20.94
N ASP A 358 19.20 -7.66 -21.25
CA ASP A 358 19.58 -9.07 -21.37
C ASP A 358 20.15 -9.69 -20.07
N SER A 359 20.24 -8.92 -18.97
CA SER A 359 20.81 -9.38 -17.69
C SER A 359 20.18 -8.63 -16.50
N LYS A 360 18.87 -8.69 -16.41
CA LYS A 360 18.15 -8.10 -15.28
C LYS A 360 18.35 -8.95 -14.03
N ASN A 361 18.65 -8.32 -12.91
CA ASN A 361 18.58 -8.89 -11.58
C ASN A 361 17.54 -8.11 -10.79
N VAL A 362 16.70 -8.78 -10.06
CA VAL A 362 15.76 -8.12 -9.15
C VAL A 362 16.29 -8.21 -7.73
N LEU A 363 16.63 -7.06 -7.15
CA LEU A 363 16.91 -6.97 -5.72
C LEU A 363 15.59 -6.96 -4.98
N VAL A 364 15.45 -7.87 -4.03
CA VAL A 364 14.25 -8.01 -3.20
C VAL A 364 14.53 -7.47 -1.81
N ILE A 365 13.71 -6.52 -1.37
CA ILE A 365 13.82 -5.84 -0.07
C ILE A 365 12.64 -6.27 0.80
N GLY A 366 12.94 -6.73 2.01
CA GLY A 366 11.91 -7.27 2.89
C GLY A 366 12.17 -7.03 4.38
N ASN A 367 11.39 -7.72 5.17
CA ASN A 367 11.30 -7.68 6.62
C ASN A 367 10.41 -6.57 7.19
N ASP A 368 9.82 -6.90 8.33
CA ASP A 368 9.08 -5.96 9.16
C ASP A 368 9.54 -6.11 10.62
N PHE A 369 10.09 -5.03 11.14
CA PHE A 369 10.60 -4.95 12.52
C PHE A 369 9.62 -4.26 13.47
N GLY A 370 8.48 -3.78 12.94
CA GLY A 370 7.49 -2.99 13.66
C GLY A 370 6.21 -3.73 14.06
N GLY A 371 6.17 -5.05 13.86
CA GLY A 371 4.99 -5.86 14.17
C GLY A 371 4.55 -5.79 15.64
N PRO A 372 3.25 -6.04 15.93
CA PRO A 372 2.76 -6.11 17.29
C PRO A 372 3.51 -7.16 18.11
N PRO A 373 3.68 -6.99 19.42
CA PRO A 373 4.47 -7.90 20.26
C PRO A 373 4.05 -9.38 20.22
N PHE A 374 2.79 -9.66 19.90
CA PHE A 374 2.27 -11.03 19.81
C PHE A 374 2.50 -11.69 18.45
N GLU A 375 2.77 -10.91 17.42
CA GLU A 375 3.09 -11.41 16.07
C GLU A 375 4.57 -11.72 15.91
N GLY A 376 5.41 -11.12 16.75
CA GLY A 376 6.86 -11.19 16.61
C GLY A 376 7.36 -10.29 15.48
N ASN A 377 8.63 -10.39 15.17
CA ASN A 377 9.23 -9.69 14.04
C ASN A 377 9.23 -10.63 12.83
N PHE A 378 8.84 -10.10 11.67
CA PHE A 378 8.98 -10.78 10.38
C PHE A 378 10.34 -10.41 9.77
N ASP A 379 11.44 -10.89 10.38
CA ASP A 379 12.81 -10.49 10.06
C ASP A 379 13.72 -11.65 9.61
N ALA A 380 13.14 -12.78 9.24
CA ALA A 380 13.89 -13.95 8.79
C ALA A 380 14.44 -13.84 7.37
N PHE A 381 13.97 -12.86 6.60
CA PHE A 381 14.42 -12.62 5.24
C PHE A 381 15.75 -11.86 5.22
N GLN A 382 16.76 -12.37 4.51
CA GLN A 382 18.10 -11.77 4.48
C GLN A 382 18.33 -10.83 3.29
N GLY A 383 17.31 -10.62 2.45
CA GLY A 383 17.46 -9.99 1.14
C GLY A 383 18.11 -10.95 0.14
N THR A 384 17.71 -10.88 -1.10
CA THR A 384 18.30 -11.70 -2.18
C THR A 384 18.09 -11.03 -3.52
N THR A 385 18.70 -11.60 -4.54
CA THR A 385 18.45 -11.27 -5.95
C THR A 385 17.76 -12.46 -6.62
N LEU A 386 16.76 -12.16 -7.42
CA LEU A 386 16.16 -13.06 -8.41
C LEU A 386 16.89 -12.98 -9.72
#